data_7f271097a12f0c6f75034d7be8475849
#
_entry.id   7f271097a12f0c6f75034d7be8475849
#
_cell.length_a   1.000
_cell.length_b   1.000
_cell.length_c   1.000
_cell.angle_alpha   90.00
_cell.angle_beta   90.00
_cell.angle_gamma   90.00
#
_symmetry.space_group_name_H-M   'P 1'
#
loop_
_entity.id
_entity.type
_entity.pdbx_description
1 polymer ?
#
loop_
_entity_poly.entity_id
_entity_poly.type
_entity_poly.pdbx_seq_one_letter_code
_entity_poly.pdbx_strand_id
1 'polypeptide(L)'
;MHYDVAIIGAGEAGVFAGYELMKLRPELSVLVLEQGADIYSRQCPIVTGKVKSCIGCKPCAIMAGFGGAGAFSDGKYNFTTQFGGWLTDYMDGKELMDLIDYVDSINVEHGATKDVFSTETPEARAIEVQALHHDLHLLGARCKHLGTENNLKILQCIYEHMKDHVEFRFRTPVRTIAREDNGEYTLTLDNDTITCKYLVAAPGRSGAEWFCEECKKLKLPLINNQVDLGVRVELPAKVFEHITSVVYESKLVYRTKQYNDQVRTFCMNPYGHVVSENVDGLITVNGHSYSDPALRSENTNFALLVSNRFTSPFKEPYTYGKHIASLSNMLGGGVLVQRFGDLIKGVRTNEHRLGKSFTNPTLNETPGDL
;
A
#
# COMPACT_ATOMS: atom_id res chain seq x y z
N MET A 1 -2.31 32.95 -3.91
CA MET A 1 -3.47 32.68 -3.04
C MET A 1 -2.97 32.24 -1.66
N HIS A 2 -3.69 32.60 -0.59
CA HIS A 2 -3.29 32.28 0.78
C HIS A 2 -4.35 31.37 1.45
N TYR A 3 -3.92 30.37 2.20
CA TYR A 3 -4.75 29.42 2.94
C TYR A 3 -4.26 29.28 4.38
N ASP A 4 -5.18 28.95 5.31
CA ASP A 4 -4.76 28.61 6.68
C ASP A 4 -3.97 27.30 6.68
N VAL A 5 -4.45 26.27 5.97
CA VAL A 5 -3.80 24.96 5.87
C VAL A 5 -3.70 24.52 4.41
N ALA A 6 -2.51 24.13 3.99
CA ALA A 6 -2.30 23.37 2.75
C ALA A 6 -1.91 21.93 3.06
N ILE A 7 -2.48 20.98 2.34
CA ILE A 7 -2.19 19.55 2.46
C ILE A 7 -1.63 19.07 1.12
N ILE A 8 -0.45 18.49 1.10
CA ILE A 8 0.17 17.91 -0.09
C ILE A 8 -0.12 16.41 -0.13
N GLY A 9 -0.87 15.98 -1.13
CA GLY A 9 -1.30 14.61 -1.35
C GLY A 9 -2.70 14.32 -0.81
N ALA A 10 -3.54 13.74 -1.66
CA ALA A 10 -4.88 13.28 -1.34
C ALA A 10 -4.95 11.74 -1.15
N GLY A 11 -3.86 11.13 -0.64
CA GLY A 11 -3.88 9.77 -0.11
C GLY A 11 -4.59 9.71 1.26
N GLU A 12 -4.66 8.54 1.87
CA GLU A 12 -5.37 8.33 3.15
C GLU A 12 -4.99 9.38 4.20
N ALA A 13 -3.71 9.64 4.41
CA ALA A 13 -3.26 10.61 5.42
C ALA A 13 -3.75 12.03 5.11
N GLY A 14 -3.68 12.48 3.86
CA GLY A 14 -4.14 13.81 3.47
C GLY A 14 -5.66 13.94 3.49
N VAL A 15 -6.39 12.91 3.09
CA VAL A 15 -7.86 12.87 3.14
C VAL A 15 -8.35 12.96 4.58
N PHE A 16 -7.84 12.13 5.48
CA PHE A 16 -8.27 12.16 6.89
C PHE A 16 -7.82 13.43 7.62
N ALA A 17 -6.65 14.00 7.27
CA ALA A 17 -6.25 15.32 7.79
C ALA A 17 -7.24 16.41 7.35
N GLY A 18 -7.63 16.45 6.10
CA GLY A 18 -8.65 17.39 5.59
C GLY A 18 -10.03 17.14 6.21
N TYR A 19 -10.41 15.87 6.38
CA TYR A 19 -11.68 15.49 7.03
C TYR A 19 -11.76 16.00 8.47
N GLU A 20 -10.71 15.79 9.25
CA GLU A 20 -10.67 16.27 10.64
C GLU A 20 -10.66 17.80 10.73
N LEU A 21 -9.92 18.48 9.86
CA LEU A 21 -9.93 19.95 9.80
C LEU A 21 -11.31 20.48 9.47
N MET A 22 -11.99 19.91 8.48
CA MET A 22 -13.37 20.27 8.13
C MET A 22 -14.32 20.09 9.33
N LYS A 23 -14.19 19.01 10.06
CA LYS A 23 -15.06 18.67 11.19
C LYS A 23 -14.81 19.53 12.44
N LEU A 24 -13.54 19.73 12.79
CA LEU A 24 -13.14 20.37 14.04
C LEU A 24 -12.90 21.87 13.89
N ARG A 25 -12.58 22.34 12.71
CA ARG A 25 -12.18 23.73 12.45
C ARG A 25 -12.77 24.24 11.10
N PRO A 26 -14.11 24.22 10.96
CA PRO A 26 -14.78 24.57 9.70
C PRO A 26 -14.53 26.02 9.25
N GLU A 27 -14.02 26.88 10.13
CA GLU A 27 -13.65 28.26 9.80
C GLU A 27 -12.33 28.39 9.05
N LEU A 28 -11.49 27.33 9.00
CA LEU A 28 -10.19 27.37 8.32
C LEU A 28 -10.35 27.15 6.83
N SER A 29 -9.61 27.94 6.05
CA SER A 29 -9.44 27.70 4.63
C SER A 29 -8.43 26.56 4.40
N VAL A 30 -8.93 25.41 3.94
CA VAL A 30 -8.13 24.19 3.73
C VAL A 30 -8.04 23.88 2.25
N LEU A 31 -6.80 23.71 1.74
CA LEU A 31 -6.50 23.31 0.37
C LEU A 31 -5.76 21.97 0.36
N VAL A 32 -6.25 21.02 -0.44
CA VAL A 32 -5.56 19.76 -0.74
C VAL A 32 -5.02 19.81 -2.16
N LEU A 33 -3.71 19.62 -2.32
CA LEU A 33 -2.99 19.59 -3.60
C LEU A 33 -2.63 18.15 -3.95
N GLU A 34 -3.18 17.64 -5.06
CA GLU A 34 -2.95 16.26 -5.50
C GLU A 34 -2.41 16.23 -6.95
N GLN A 35 -1.32 15.49 -7.15
CA GLN A 35 -0.71 15.35 -8.48
C GLN A 35 -1.54 14.52 -9.45
N GLY A 36 -2.33 13.58 -8.94
CA GLY A 36 -3.21 12.72 -9.73
C GLY A 36 -4.60 13.30 -9.93
N ALA A 37 -5.50 12.48 -10.43
CA ALA A 37 -6.87 12.86 -10.73
C ALA A 37 -7.81 12.72 -9.52
N ASP A 38 -9.00 13.31 -9.62
CA ASP A 38 -10.09 13.06 -8.68
C ASP A 38 -10.56 11.59 -8.73
N ILE A 39 -11.34 11.19 -7.73
CA ILE A 39 -11.74 9.78 -7.54
C ILE A 39 -12.53 9.20 -8.72
N TYR A 40 -13.26 10.02 -9.48
CA TYR A 40 -14.07 9.59 -10.61
C TYR A 40 -13.28 9.54 -11.93
N SER A 41 -12.25 10.39 -12.05
CA SER A 41 -11.43 10.51 -13.26
C SER A 41 -10.19 9.60 -13.25
N ARG A 42 -9.94 8.87 -12.16
CA ARG A 42 -8.83 7.91 -12.05
C ARG A 42 -9.11 6.68 -12.89
N GLN A 43 -8.36 6.49 -13.97
CA GLN A 43 -8.53 5.35 -14.88
C GLN A 43 -7.18 4.77 -15.28
N CYS A 44 -6.94 3.50 -14.94
CA CYS A 44 -5.80 2.75 -15.44
C CYS A 44 -6.16 2.11 -16.79
N PRO A 45 -5.35 2.31 -17.84
CA PRO A 45 -5.61 1.73 -19.16
C PRO A 45 -5.66 0.20 -19.18
N ILE A 46 -4.94 -0.49 -18.28
CA ILE A 46 -5.02 -1.95 -18.13
C ILE A 46 -6.40 -2.33 -17.57
N VAL A 47 -6.80 -1.70 -16.46
CA VAL A 47 -8.08 -1.99 -15.79
C VAL A 47 -9.28 -1.71 -16.70
N THR A 48 -9.18 -0.69 -17.55
CA THR A 48 -10.21 -0.38 -18.55
C THR A 48 -10.12 -1.21 -19.83
N GLY A 49 -9.18 -2.15 -19.92
CA GLY A 49 -9.00 -3.04 -21.09
C GLY A 49 -8.46 -2.35 -22.36
N LYS A 50 -7.99 -1.10 -22.26
CA LYS A 50 -7.45 -0.35 -23.41
C LYS A 50 -6.07 -0.86 -23.85
N VAL A 51 -5.29 -1.40 -22.92
CA VAL A 51 -3.96 -1.96 -23.16
C VAL A 51 -3.79 -3.26 -22.38
N LYS A 52 -2.89 -4.14 -22.86
CA LYS A 52 -2.62 -5.43 -22.20
C LYS A 52 -1.52 -5.36 -21.13
N SER A 53 -0.65 -4.37 -21.20
CA SER A 53 0.49 -4.21 -20.28
C SER A 53 0.64 -2.75 -19.85
N CYS A 54 1.41 -2.52 -18.80
CA CYS A 54 1.62 -1.18 -18.24
C CYS A 54 2.38 -0.28 -19.23
N ILE A 55 1.82 0.92 -19.49
CA ILE A 55 2.40 1.92 -20.40
C ILE A 55 3.17 3.02 -19.68
N GLY A 56 3.39 2.90 -18.36
CA GLY A 56 4.18 3.86 -17.57
C GLY A 56 3.56 5.26 -17.46
N CYS A 57 2.26 5.36 -17.22
CA CYS A 57 1.58 6.66 -17.05
C CYS A 57 2.23 7.53 -15.97
N LYS A 58 2.30 8.84 -16.21
CA LYS A 58 2.83 9.82 -15.24
C LYS A 58 1.81 10.94 -14.99
N PRO A 59 1.25 11.04 -13.75
CA PRO A 59 1.37 10.07 -12.65
C PRO A 59 0.59 8.76 -12.92
N CYS A 60 0.97 7.69 -12.23
CA CYS A 60 0.26 6.41 -12.32
C CYS A 60 -1.13 6.53 -11.67
N ALA A 61 -2.20 6.24 -12.42
CA ALA A 61 -3.57 6.37 -11.94
C ALA A 61 -3.92 5.40 -10.78
N ILE A 62 -3.17 4.29 -10.63
CA ILE A 62 -3.32 3.36 -9.49
C ILE A 62 -2.68 3.94 -8.22
N MET A 63 -1.56 4.66 -8.36
CA MET A 63 -0.74 5.11 -7.23
C MET A 63 -1.08 6.53 -6.76
N ALA A 64 -1.55 7.40 -7.68
CA ALA A 64 -1.79 8.82 -7.43
C ALA A 64 -3.23 9.22 -7.75
N GLY A 65 -3.74 10.22 -7.03
CA GLY A 65 -5.11 10.71 -7.09
C GLY A 65 -5.82 10.60 -5.73
N PHE A 66 -7.06 11.01 -5.64
CA PHE A 66 -7.84 10.95 -4.40
C PHE A 66 -7.92 9.51 -3.87
N GLY A 67 -7.69 9.32 -2.57
CA GLY A 67 -7.55 8.02 -1.91
C GLY A 67 -6.19 7.34 -2.13
N GLY A 68 -5.24 7.98 -2.86
CA GLY A 68 -3.89 7.46 -3.08
C GLY A 68 -3.87 6.05 -3.68
N ALA A 69 -2.86 5.26 -3.33
CA ALA A 69 -2.79 3.85 -3.71
C ALA A 69 -3.89 3.00 -3.05
N GLY A 70 -4.45 3.47 -1.93
CA GLY A 70 -5.54 2.82 -1.20
C GLY A 70 -6.81 2.66 -2.04
N ALA A 71 -7.13 3.61 -2.91
CA ALA A 71 -8.37 3.61 -3.67
C ALA A 71 -8.58 2.37 -4.57
N PHE A 72 -7.50 1.75 -5.03
CA PHE A 72 -7.54 0.53 -5.84
C PHE A 72 -7.06 -0.71 -5.09
N SER A 73 -6.89 -0.62 -3.77
CA SER A 73 -6.62 -1.77 -2.92
C SER A 73 -7.91 -2.54 -2.63
N ASP A 74 -7.76 -3.72 -2.05
CA ASP A 74 -8.90 -4.55 -1.63
C ASP A 74 -9.59 -4.06 -0.35
N GLY A 75 -9.20 -2.90 0.18
CA GLY A 75 -9.79 -2.32 1.38
C GLY A 75 -9.62 -3.21 2.61
N LYS A 76 -8.41 -3.68 2.85
CA LYS A 76 -8.04 -4.39 4.06
C LYS A 76 -7.69 -3.42 5.17
N TYR A 77 -8.53 -3.35 6.19
CA TYR A 77 -8.32 -2.53 7.38
C TYR A 77 -7.84 -3.41 8.52
N ASN A 78 -6.63 -3.16 8.99
CA ASN A 78 -5.97 -3.95 10.03
C ASN A 78 -5.98 -3.18 11.35
N PHE A 79 -6.61 -3.75 12.37
CA PHE A 79 -6.71 -3.17 13.71
C PHE A 79 -5.65 -3.81 14.61
N THR A 80 -4.46 -3.31 14.53
CA THR A 80 -3.31 -3.82 15.29
C THR A 80 -2.12 -2.87 15.19
N THR A 81 -1.28 -2.85 16.20
CA THR A 81 0.02 -2.18 16.20
C THR A 81 1.17 -3.11 15.77
N GLN A 82 0.88 -4.39 15.46
CA GLN A 82 1.91 -5.39 15.19
C GLN A 82 2.26 -5.57 13.70
N PHE A 83 1.46 -5.00 12.79
CA PHE A 83 1.67 -5.20 11.35
C PHE A 83 2.65 -4.23 10.70
N GLY A 84 3.26 -3.38 11.46
CA GLY A 84 4.23 -2.38 11.04
C GLY A 84 3.75 -0.96 11.36
N GLY A 85 4.54 0.02 10.95
CA GLY A 85 4.35 1.42 11.33
C GLY A 85 5.21 1.80 12.53
N TRP A 86 5.35 3.08 12.77
CA TRP A 86 6.22 3.64 13.80
C TRP A 86 5.47 4.59 14.75
N LEU A 87 4.14 4.64 14.69
CA LEU A 87 3.36 5.55 15.52
C LEU A 87 3.48 5.26 17.01
N THR A 88 3.77 4.00 17.39
CA THR A 88 4.06 3.63 18.78
C THR A 88 5.35 4.24 19.33
N ASP A 89 6.22 4.80 18.48
CA ASP A 89 7.39 5.57 18.91
C ASP A 89 7.03 7.00 19.35
N TYR A 90 5.81 7.46 19.04
CA TYR A 90 5.32 8.81 19.28
C TYR A 90 4.11 8.87 20.22
N MET A 91 3.37 7.77 20.37
CA MET A 91 2.18 7.71 21.21
C MET A 91 2.00 6.34 21.85
N ASP A 92 1.20 6.27 22.90
CA ASP A 92 0.85 5.00 23.56
C ASP A 92 0.07 4.07 22.64
N GLY A 93 0.32 2.76 22.75
CA GLY A 93 -0.32 1.75 21.90
C GLY A 93 -1.85 1.70 22.05
N LYS A 94 -2.39 2.05 23.22
CA LYS A 94 -3.84 2.13 23.44
C LYS A 94 -4.42 3.35 22.71
N GLU A 95 -3.78 4.50 22.86
CA GLU A 95 -4.17 5.72 22.15
C GLU A 95 -4.16 5.49 20.62
N LEU A 96 -3.14 4.80 20.10
CA LEU A 96 -3.08 4.44 18.70
C LEU A 96 -4.24 3.52 18.29
N MET A 97 -4.59 2.55 19.11
CA MET A 97 -5.75 1.67 18.83
C MET A 97 -7.07 2.44 18.87
N ASP A 98 -7.24 3.37 19.80
CA ASP A 98 -8.42 4.23 19.87
C ASP A 98 -8.55 5.10 18.60
N LEU A 99 -7.42 5.61 18.06
CA LEU A 99 -7.40 6.33 16.77
C LEU A 99 -7.72 5.42 15.57
N ILE A 100 -7.23 4.19 15.55
CA ILE A 100 -7.55 3.21 14.51
C ILE A 100 -9.06 2.91 14.52
N ASP A 101 -9.64 2.65 15.68
CA ASP A 101 -11.07 2.41 15.84
C ASP A 101 -11.90 3.66 15.45
N TYR A 102 -11.40 4.86 15.72
CA TYR A 102 -12.01 6.12 15.29
C TYR A 102 -12.04 6.27 13.77
N VAL A 103 -10.91 6.04 13.09
CA VAL A 103 -10.83 6.06 11.62
C VAL A 103 -11.78 5.02 11.02
N ASP A 104 -11.87 3.83 11.63
CA ASP A 104 -12.83 2.82 11.20
C ASP A 104 -14.28 3.29 11.34
N SER A 105 -14.62 4.02 12.42
CA SER A 105 -15.97 4.55 12.60
C SER A 105 -16.36 5.50 11.46
N ILE A 106 -15.43 6.34 10.99
CA ILE A 106 -15.64 7.20 9.81
C ILE A 106 -15.91 6.35 8.56
N ASN A 107 -15.10 5.32 8.33
CA ASN A 107 -15.32 4.43 7.20
C ASN A 107 -16.69 3.72 7.26
N VAL A 108 -17.12 3.30 8.46
CA VAL A 108 -18.45 2.70 8.67
C VAL A 108 -19.58 3.69 8.41
N GLU A 109 -19.43 4.95 8.83
CA GLU A 109 -20.39 6.03 8.50
C GLU A 109 -20.54 6.22 6.99
N HIS A 110 -19.46 5.95 6.22
CA HIS A 110 -19.44 6.06 4.77
C HIS A 110 -19.68 4.73 4.04
N GLY A 111 -20.13 3.69 4.73
CA GLY A 111 -20.63 2.44 4.14
C GLY A 111 -19.72 1.22 4.26
N ALA A 112 -18.64 1.30 5.06
CA ALA A 112 -17.85 0.11 5.35
C ALA A 112 -18.63 -0.91 6.19
N THR A 113 -18.35 -2.21 5.98
CA THR A 113 -18.91 -3.27 6.79
C THR A 113 -18.49 -3.18 8.26
N LYS A 114 -19.33 -3.70 9.16
CA LYS A 114 -18.99 -3.91 10.57
C LYS A 114 -18.36 -5.28 10.83
N ASP A 115 -18.37 -6.18 9.85
CA ASP A 115 -17.83 -7.52 10.00
C ASP A 115 -16.31 -7.51 10.12
N VAL A 116 -15.79 -8.23 11.10
CA VAL A 116 -14.37 -8.26 11.44
C VAL A 116 -13.91 -9.71 11.59
N PHE A 117 -12.85 -10.06 10.88
CA PHE A 117 -12.05 -11.26 11.18
C PHE A 117 -11.17 -10.99 12.39
N SER A 118 -11.01 -11.98 13.27
CA SER A 118 -10.20 -11.83 14.48
C SER A 118 -9.33 -13.06 14.71
N THR A 119 -8.11 -12.82 15.17
CA THR A 119 -7.21 -13.90 15.65
C THR A 119 -7.51 -14.35 17.07
N GLU A 120 -8.51 -13.75 17.74
CA GLU A 120 -8.85 -14.08 19.14
C GLU A 120 -9.91 -15.20 19.25
N THR A 121 -10.29 -15.83 18.14
CA THR A 121 -11.23 -16.95 18.12
C THR A 121 -10.57 -18.29 18.48
N PRO A 122 -11.31 -19.29 18.98
CA PRO A 122 -10.76 -20.62 19.25
C PRO A 122 -10.16 -21.27 17.99
N GLU A 123 -10.77 -21.07 16.83
CA GLU A 123 -10.33 -21.61 15.55
C GLU A 123 -8.99 -20.96 15.12
N ALA A 124 -8.84 -19.66 15.31
CA ALA A 124 -7.58 -18.95 15.04
C ALA A 124 -6.46 -19.39 15.98
N ARG A 125 -6.77 -19.65 17.25
CA ARG A 125 -5.81 -20.21 18.21
C ARG A 125 -5.35 -21.63 17.83
N ALA A 126 -6.23 -22.44 17.24
CA ALA A 126 -5.82 -23.75 16.72
C ALA A 126 -4.83 -23.62 15.56
N ILE A 127 -5.02 -22.62 14.67
CA ILE A 127 -4.05 -22.29 13.61
C ILE A 127 -2.73 -21.80 14.19
N GLU A 128 -2.76 -20.94 15.22
CA GLU A 128 -1.57 -20.46 15.92
C GLU A 128 -0.75 -21.63 16.50
N VAL A 129 -1.40 -22.58 17.17
CA VAL A 129 -0.74 -23.78 17.73
C VAL A 129 -0.12 -24.62 16.61
N GLN A 130 -0.82 -24.82 15.49
CA GLN A 130 -0.25 -25.52 14.34
C GLN A 130 0.96 -24.79 13.76
N ALA A 131 0.89 -23.48 13.64
CA ALA A 131 1.99 -22.64 13.16
C ALA A 131 3.23 -22.79 14.05
N LEU A 132 3.07 -22.76 15.38
CA LEU A 132 4.15 -22.93 16.36
C LEU A 132 4.87 -24.28 16.21
N HIS A 133 4.19 -25.36 15.84
CA HIS A 133 4.83 -26.64 15.55
C HIS A 133 5.79 -26.61 14.35
N HIS A 134 5.72 -25.56 13.54
CA HIS A 134 6.57 -25.34 12.36
C HIS A 134 7.48 -24.11 12.52
N ASP A 135 7.76 -23.66 13.72
CA ASP A 135 8.56 -22.47 14.02
C ASP A 135 7.95 -21.18 13.40
N LEU A 136 6.64 -21.14 13.16
CA LEU A 136 5.91 -20.00 12.64
C LEU A 136 5.13 -19.31 13.77
N HIS A 137 5.10 -17.98 13.77
CA HIS A 137 4.34 -17.19 14.73
C HIS A 137 3.23 -16.42 14.03
N LEU A 138 1.99 -16.68 14.40
CA LEU A 138 0.85 -15.90 13.92
C LEU A 138 0.76 -14.59 14.71
N LEU A 139 0.78 -13.44 14.00
CA LEU A 139 0.60 -12.15 14.65
C LEU A 139 -0.89 -11.89 14.91
N GLY A 140 -1.19 -11.36 16.09
CA GLY A 140 -2.54 -11.01 16.51
C GLY A 140 -3.07 -9.77 15.76
N ALA A 141 -4.28 -9.87 15.24
CA ALA A 141 -4.97 -8.75 14.61
C ALA A 141 -6.48 -8.98 14.51
N ARG A 142 -7.22 -7.88 14.46
CA ARG A 142 -8.55 -7.81 13.83
C ARG A 142 -8.37 -7.26 12.43
N CYS A 143 -9.16 -7.70 11.47
CA CYS A 143 -9.08 -7.27 10.09
C CYS A 143 -10.47 -7.16 9.46
N LYS A 144 -10.73 -6.10 8.69
CA LYS A 144 -11.86 -6.00 7.77
C LYS A 144 -11.37 -6.19 6.34
N HIS A 145 -12.21 -6.79 5.52
CA HIS A 145 -12.00 -6.85 4.07
C HIS A 145 -13.24 -6.32 3.36
N LEU A 146 -13.09 -5.23 2.64
CA LEU A 146 -14.20 -4.56 1.95
C LEU A 146 -14.38 -5.07 0.52
N GLY A 147 -13.31 -5.49 -0.11
CA GLY A 147 -13.22 -5.70 -1.54
C GLY A 147 -12.92 -4.40 -2.29
N THR A 148 -12.23 -4.51 -3.41
CA THR A 148 -11.76 -3.35 -4.20
C THR A 148 -12.94 -2.47 -4.63
N GLU A 149 -14.05 -3.08 -5.01
CA GLU A 149 -15.25 -2.40 -5.49
C GLU A 149 -15.94 -1.57 -4.40
N ASN A 150 -15.95 -2.04 -3.15
CA ASN A 150 -16.61 -1.34 -2.05
C ASN A 150 -15.69 -0.29 -1.44
N ASN A 151 -14.39 -0.56 -1.35
CA ASN A 151 -13.40 0.41 -0.90
C ASN A 151 -13.44 1.69 -1.74
N LEU A 152 -13.54 1.55 -3.06
CA LEU A 152 -13.69 2.70 -3.95
C LEU A 152 -14.97 3.51 -3.66
N LYS A 153 -16.11 2.84 -3.41
CA LYS A 153 -17.37 3.51 -3.08
C LYS A 153 -17.30 4.31 -1.77
N ILE A 154 -16.63 3.74 -0.75
CA ILE A 154 -16.44 4.43 0.53
C ILE A 154 -15.64 5.72 0.32
N LEU A 155 -14.54 5.65 -0.43
CA LEU A 155 -13.72 6.83 -0.74
C LEU A 155 -14.49 7.86 -1.58
N GLN A 156 -15.37 7.43 -2.49
CA GLN A 156 -16.28 8.33 -3.20
C GLN A 156 -17.25 9.03 -2.23
N CYS A 157 -17.85 8.31 -1.28
CA CYS A 157 -18.71 8.91 -0.26
C CYS A 157 -17.96 9.93 0.62
N ILE A 158 -16.72 9.62 1.01
CA ILE A 158 -15.87 10.55 1.77
C ILE A 158 -15.57 11.80 0.94
N TYR A 159 -15.22 11.64 -0.34
CA TYR A 159 -14.98 12.78 -1.24
C TYR A 159 -16.22 13.69 -1.36
N GLU A 160 -17.40 13.11 -1.62
CA GLU A 160 -18.65 13.85 -1.70
C GLU A 160 -18.97 14.62 -0.43
N HIS A 161 -18.65 14.05 0.73
CA HIS A 161 -18.84 14.69 2.03
C HIS A 161 -17.90 15.90 2.24
N MET A 162 -16.68 15.83 1.70
CA MET A 162 -15.64 16.84 1.91
C MET A 162 -15.63 17.97 0.88
N LYS A 163 -16.01 17.72 -0.37
CA LYS A 163 -15.75 18.60 -1.53
C LYS A 163 -16.31 20.02 -1.43
N ASP A 164 -17.36 20.20 -0.66
CA ASP A 164 -18.00 21.51 -0.48
C ASP A 164 -17.40 22.33 0.69
N HIS A 165 -16.50 21.71 1.46
CA HIS A 165 -15.86 22.31 2.65
C HIS A 165 -14.34 22.41 2.52
N VAL A 166 -13.72 21.53 1.77
CA VAL A 166 -12.28 21.48 1.52
C VAL A 166 -12.02 21.70 0.05
N GLU A 167 -11.16 22.66 -0.31
CA GLU A 167 -10.78 22.88 -1.69
C GLU A 167 -9.79 21.78 -2.12
N PHE A 168 -10.10 21.10 -3.23
CA PHE A 168 -9.23 20.12 -3.86
C PHE A 168 -8.74 20.63 -5.19
N ARG A 169 -7.41 20.62 -5.42
CA ARG A 169 -6.79 20.84 -6.72
C ARG A 169 -6.10 19.58 -7.18
N PHE A 170 -6.74 18.90 -8.10
CA PHE A 170 -6.20 17.71 -8.76
C PHE A 170 -5.30 18.07 -9.94
N ARG A 171 -4.43 17.11 -10.32
CA ARG A 171 -3.42 17.29 -11.38
C ARG A 171 -2.53 18.51 -11.13
N THR A 172 -2.27 18.76 -9.85
CA THR A 172 -1.57 19.94 -9.37
C THR A 172 -0.38 19.49 -8.48
N PRO A 173 0.72 19.07 -9.10
CA PRO A 173 1.92 18.68 -8.36
C PRO A 173 2.60 19.88 -7.72
N VAL A 174 2.98 19.76 -6.45
CA VAL A 174 3.84 20.73 -5.78
C VAL A 174 5.28 20.47 -6.21
N ARG A 175 5.98 21.54 -6.64
CA ARG A 175 7.36 21.46 -7.13
C ARG A 175 8.36 21.70 -6.02
N THR A 176 8.16 22.75 -5.23
CA THR A 176 9.06 23.09 -4.10
C THR A 176 8.28 23.60 -2.91
N ILE A 177 8.89 23.45 -1.74
CA ILE A 177 8.42 23.97 -0.47
C ILE A 177 9.46 24.96 0.06
N ALA A 178 9.07 26.18 0.35
CA ALA A 178 9.89 27.15 1.08
C ALA A 178 9.22 27.49 2.42
N ARG A 179 10.03 27.71 3.44
CA ARG A 179 9.57 28.25 4.71
C ARG A 179 10.05 29.68 4.80
N GLU A 180 9.10 30.61 4.97
CA GLU A 180 9.35 32.04 5.02
C GLU A 180 9.81 32.47 6.44
N ASP A 181 10.41 33.65 6.53
CA ASP A 181 10.91 34.21 7.81
C ASP A 181 9.79 34.43 8.84
N ASN A 182 8.56 34.68 8.38
CA ASN A 182 7.36 34.79 9.24
C ASN A 182 6.82 33.44 9.73
N GLY A 183 7.46 32.32 9.32
CA GLY A 183 7.08 30.95 9.68
C GLY A 183 6.03 30.31 8.80
N GLU A 184 5.47 31.03 7.83
CA GLU A 184 4.54 30.49 6.81
C GLU A 184 5.28 29.67 5.75
N TYR A 185 4.51 29.03 4.89
CA TYR A 185 5.06 28.21 3.79
C TYR A 185 4.63 28.76 2.44
N THR A 186 5.56 28.72 1.49
CA THR A 186 5.32 29.00 0.08
C THR A 186 5.48 27.72 -0.72
N LEU A 187 4.43 27.35 -1.45
CA LEU A 187 4.38 26.18 -2.32
C LEU A 187 4.43 26.63 -3.77
N THR A 188 5.45 26.23 -4.51
CA THR A 188 5.56 26.50 -5.94
C THR A 188 4.88 25.38 -6.73
N LEU A 189 3.97 25.73 -7.61
CA LEU A 189 3.31 24.87 -8.56
C LEU A 189 3.87 25.14 -9.98
N ASP A 190 3.37 24.45 -11.01
CA ASP A 190 3.84 24.66 -12.38
C ASP A 190 3.55 26.07 -12.90
N ASN A 191 2.39 26.64 -12.58
CA ASN A 191 1.94 27.93 -13.10
C ASN A 191 1.43 28.89 -12.00
N ASP A 192 1.58 28.55 -10.74
CA ASP A 192 1.05 29.33 -9.61
C ASP A 192 1.94 29.17 -8.37
N THR A 193 1.73 30.06 -7.41
CA THR A 193 2.35 30.00 -6.09
C THR A 193 1.27 30.15 -5.02
N ILE A 194 1.31 29.29 -4.02
CA ILE A 194 0.36 29.25 -2.92
C ILE A 194 1.13 29.49 -1.63
N THR A 195 0.56 30.30 -0.74
CA THR A 195 1.09 30.48 0.63
C THR A 195 0.13 29.88 1.64
N CYS A 196 0.66 29.33 2.73
CA CYS A 196 -0.17 28.81 3.80
C CYS A 196 0.52 28.99 5.16
N LYS A 197 -0.31 29.08 6.19
CA LYS A 197 0.15 29.20 7.57
C LYS A 197 0.65 27.87 8.12
N TYR A 198 -0.06 26.79 7.80
CA TYR A 198 0.29 25.42 8.20
C TYR A 198 0.37 24.53 6.99
N LEU A 199 1.35 23.62 7.01
CA LEU A 199 1.57 22.65 5.94
C LEU A 199 1.51 21.23 6.48
N VAL A 200 0.68 20.39 5.85
CA VAL A 200 0.66 18.94 6.03
C VAL A 200 1.25 18.30 4.78
N ALA A 201 2.36 17.58 4.90
CA ALA A 201 2.98 16.90 3.76
C ALA A 201 2.71 15.39 3.84
N ALA A 202 1.87 14.87 2.94
CA ALA A 202 1.45 13.49 2.86
C ALA A 202 1.61 12.92 1.41
N PRO A 203 2.80 13.03 0.79
CA PRO A 203 3.01 12.75 -0.63
C PRO A 203 2.95 11.26 -0.99
N GLY A 204 2.88 10.36 -0.02
CA GLY A 204 2.85 8.92 -0.23
C GLY A 204 4.11 8.36 -0.89
N ARG A 205 4.05 7.10 -1.35
CA ARG A 205 5.20 6.41 -1.97
C ARG A 205 5.69 7.07 -3.25
N SER A 206 4.79 7.54 -4.09
CA SER A 206 5.13 8.18 -5.36
C SER A 206 5.81 9.54 -5.22
N GLY A 207 5.64 10.21 -4.08
CA GLY A 207 6.30 11.48 -3.77
C GLY A 207 7.49 11.37 -2.82
N ALA A 208 7.90 10.16 -2.44
CA ALA A 208 8.90 9.95 -1.39
C ALA A 208 10.28 10.55 -1.72
N GLU A 209 10.79 10.35 -2.94
CA GLU A 209 12.08 10.93 -3.37
C GLU A 209 12.03 12.45 -3.39
N TRP A 210 11.01 13.01 -4.02
CA TRP A 210 10.81 14.46 -4.03
C TRP A 210 10.75 15.02 -2.61
N PHE A 211 10.00 14.39 -1.72
CA PHE A 211 9.86 14.88 -0.34
C PHE A 211 11.16 14.77 0.47
N CYS A 212 11.96 13.72 0.26
CA CYS A 212 13.29 13.64 0.83
C CYS A 212 14.18 14.83 0.42
N GLU A 213 14.14 15.25 -0.84
CA GLU A 213 14.90 16.42 -1.31
C GLU A 213 14.36 17.72 -0.72
N GLU A 214 13.05 17.89 -0.60
CA GLU A 214 12.46 19.04 0.07
C GLU A 214 12.82 19.09 1.57
N CYS A 215 12.79 17.95 2.27
CA CYS A 215 13.26 17.86 3.66
C CYS A 215 14.74 18.28 3.82
N LYS A 216 15.61 17.86 2.90
CA LYS A 216 17.02 18.28 2.91
C LYS A 216 17.16 19.80 2.74
N LYS A 217 16.42 20.41 1.80
CA LYS A 217 16.39 21.87 1.60
C LYS A 217 15.90 22.61 2.85
N LEU A 218 14.87 22.06 3.50
CA LEU A 218 14.33 22.59 4.77
C LEU A 218 15.19 22.27 5.99
N LYS A 219 16.33 21.57 5.80
CA LYS A 219 17.25 21.13 6.86
C LYS A 219 16.61 20.25 7.93
N LEU A 220 15.61 19.46 7.54
CA LEU A 220 14.97 18.49 8.42
C LEU A 220 15.82 17.20 8.51
N PRO A 221 15.99 16.62 9.70
CA PRO A 221 16.72 15.37 9.85
C PRO A 221 15.98 14.22 9.19
N LEU A 222 16.72 13.37 8.47
CA LEU A 222 16.20 12.16 7.86
C LEU A 222 16.81 10.95 8.55
N ILE A 223 15.96 9.94 8.80
CA ILE A 223 16.37 8.66 9.37
C ILE A 223 16.08 7.57 8.34
N ASN A 224 17.06 6.70 8.12
CA ASN A 224 16.89 5.56 7.22
C ASN A 224 16.08 4.47 7.89
N ASN A 225 15.01 4.04 7.24
CA ASN A 225 14.19 2.92 7.65
C ASN A 225 14.70 1.59 7.06
N GLN A 226 14.14 0.48 7.51
CA GLN A 226 14.32 -0.82 6.86
C GLN A 226 13.65 -0.82 5.47
N VAL A 227 14.10 -1.75 4.61
CA VAL A 227 13.43 -2.09 3.36
C VAL A 227 13.02 -3.56 3.40
N ASP A 228 11.80 -3.83 2.95
CA ASP A 228 11.30 -5.19 2.80
C ASP A 228 11.52 -5.64 1.36
N LEU A 229 12.19 -6.77 1.20
CA LEU A 229 12.42 -7.42 -0.10
C LEU A 229 11.77 -8.80 -0.08
N GLY A 230 11.25 -9.22 -1.21
CA GLY A 230 10.64 -10.53 -1.28
C GLY A 230 9.97 -10.84 -2.61
N VAL A 231 9.20 -11.91 -2.60
CA VAL A 231 8.48 -12.42 -3.76
C VAL A 231 7.00 -12.52 -3.46
N ARG A 232 6.17 -12.45 -4.50
CA ARG A 232 4.76 -12.76 -4.38
C ARG A 232 4.54 -14.22 -4.75
N VAL A 233 3.88 -14.94 -3.86
CA VAL A 233 3.53 -16.35 -4.03
C VAL A 233 2.07 -16.45 -4.45
N GLU A 234 1.79 -17.33 -5.41
CA GLU A 234 0.44 -17.61 -5.86
C GLU A 234 0.24 -19.14 -5.89
N LEU A 235 -0.89 -19.60 -5.35
CA LEU A 235 -1.22 -21.02 -5.23
C LEU A 235 -2.74 -21.22 -5.25
N PRO A 236 -3.24 -22.47 -5.52
CA PRO A 236 -4.67 -22.74 -5.50
C PRO A 236 -5.30 -22.33 -4.15
N ALA A 237 -6.38 -21.56 -4.18
CA ALA A 237 -7.03 -21.04 -2.98
C ALA A 237 -7.42 -22.14 -1.98
N LYS A 238 -7.85 -23.29 -2.47
CA LYS A 238 -8.22 -24.46 -1.66
C LYS A 238 -7.11 -24.97 -0.74
N VAL A 239 -5.84 -24.75 -1.11
CA VAL A 239 -4.69 -25.15 -0.28
C VAL A 239 -4.62 -24.33 1.00
N PHE A 240 -4.94 -23.04 0.95
CA PHE A 240 -4.90 -22.11 2.08
C PHE A 240 -6.25 -21.79 2.71
N GLU A 241 -7.35 -22.31 2.16
CA GLU A 241 -8.73 -22.02 2.60
C GLU A 241 -8.94 -22.31 4.09
N HIS A 242 -8.32 -23.38 4.60
CA HIS A 242 -8.41 -23.75 6.02
C HIS A 242 -7.81 -22.69 6.96
N ILE A 243 -6.92 -21.84 6.48
CA ILE A 243 -6.36 -20.70 7.22
C ILE A 243 -7.17 -19.44 6.91
N THR A 244 -7.35 -19.13 5.63
CA THR A 244 -7.90 -17.83 5.19
C THR A 244 -9.39 -17.67 5.46
N SER A 245 -10.14 -18.75 5.64
CA SER A 245 -11.53 -18.69 6.07
C SER A 245 -11.70 -18.32 7.54
N VAL A 246 -10.66 -18.50 8.35
CA VAL A 246 -10.64 -18.18 9.79
C VAL A 246 -9.90 -16.88 10.05
N VAL A 247 -8.69 -16.76 9.48
CA VAL A 247 -7.82 -15.58 9.61
C VAL A 247 -7.55 -15.03 8.22
N TYR A 248 -8.34 -14.04 7.80
CA TYR A 248 -8.27 -13.49 6.45
C TYR A 248 -6.86 -12.94 6.11
N GLU A 249 -6.31 -12.09 6.95
CA GLU A 249 -4.93 -11.58 6.85
C GLU A 249 -4.01 -12.38 7.78
N SER A 250 -3.67 -13.59 7.37
CA SER A 250 -2.79 -14.47 8.15
C SER A 250 -1.33 -14.03 8.02
N LYS A 251 -0.87 -13.23 8.99
CA LYS A 251 0.52 -12.80 9.05
C LYS A 251 1.35 -13.75 9.89
N LEU A 252 2.01 -14.66 9.20
CA LEU A 252 2.92 -15.66 9.78
C LEU A 252 4.35 -15.15 9.70
N VAL A 253 5.06 -15.22 10.81
CA VAL A 253 6.46 -14.81 10.95
C VAL A 253 7.34 -16.04 11.19
N TYR A 254 8.42 -16.14 10.43
CA TYR A 254 9.48 -17.14 10.59
C TYR A 254 10.83 -16.46 10.82
N ARG A 255 11.66 -17.01 11.69
CA ARG A 255 13.06 -16.58 11.84
C ARG A 255 13.99 -17.64 11.27
N THR A 256 14.82 -17.22 10.29
CA THR A 256 15.78 -18.14 9.67
C THR A 256 16.82 -18.59 10.68
N LYS A 257 17.12 -19.91 10.69
CA LYS A 257 18.08 -20.50 11.64
C LYS A 257 19.52 -20.04 11.41
N GLN A 258 19.85 -19.73 10.14
CA GLN A 258 21.23 -19.41 9.75
C GLN A 258 21.59 -17.95 10.02
N TYR A 259 20.71 -17.01 9.71
CA TYR A 259 21.00 -15.57 9.75
C TYR A 259 20.09 -14.80 10.71
N ASN A 260 19.12 -15.47 11.31
CA ASN A 260 18.09 -14.88 12.18
C ASN A 260 17.26 -13.78 11.49
N ASP A 261 17.16 -13.85 10.14
CA ASP A 261 16.32 -12.94 9.39
C ASP A 261 14.86 -13.19 9.67
N GLN A 262 14.08 -12.12 9.76
CA GLN A 262 12.65 -12.21 9.90
C GLN A 262 12.00 -12.29 8.52
N VAL A 263 11.41 -13.43 8.21
CA VAL A 263 10.58 -13.65 7.03
C VAL A 263 9.11 -13.65 7.44
N ARG A 264 8.25 -12.97 6.68
CA ARG A 264 6.83 -12.92 7.00
C ARG A 264 5.94 -13.02 5.77
N THR A 265 4.76 -13.59 5.93
CA THR A 265 3.69 -13.42 4.96
C THR A 265 3.16 -11.98 5.05
N PHE A 266 2.73 -11.42 3.92
CA PHE A 266 2.21 -10.07 3.85
C PHE A 266 1.15 -9.96 2.76
N CYS A 267 0.12 -9.15 3.03
CA CYS A 267 -0.97 -8.87 2.08
C CYS A 267 -1.58 -10.16 1.49
N MET A 268 -2.17 -10.98 2.37
CA MET A 268 -2.88 -12.19 1.99
C MET A 268 -4.16 -11.84 1.21
N ASN A 269 -4.32 -12.44 0.04
CA ASN A 269 -5.47 -12.21 -0.84
C ASN A 269 -6.11 -13.54 -1.22
N PRO A 270 -7.05 -14.05 -0.41
CA PRO A 270 -7.80 -15.24 -0.72
C PRO A 270 -8.64 -15.04 -1.98
N TYR A 271 -8.59 -16.00 -2.91
CA TYR A 271 -9.28 -15.92 -4.19
C TYR A 271 -9.00 -14.62 -4.97
N GLY A 272 -7.79 -14.08 -4.79
CA GLY A 272 -7.38 -12.78 -5.30
C GLY A 272 -6.54 -12.87 -6.57
N HIS A 273 -6.23 -11.70 -7.11
CA HIS A 273 -5.42 -11.53 -8.32
C HIS A 273 -4.08 -10.90 -7.97
N VAL A 274 -3.02 -11.31 -8.65
CA VAL A 274 -1.74 -10.60 -8.66
C VAL A 274 -1.84 -9.45 -9.65
N VAL A 275 -1.33 -8.28 -9.27
CA VAL A 275 -1.36 -7.06 -10.09
C VAL A 275 0.01 -6.41 -10.12
N SER A 276 0.34 -5.74 -11.21
CA SER A 276 1.54 -4.92 -11.33
C SER A 276 1.30 -3.51 -10.80
N GLU A 277 2.28 -2.99 -10.06
CA GLU A 277 2.36 -1.58 -9.65
C GLU A 277 3.55 -0.92 -10.36
N ASN A 278 3.37 0.28 -10.87
CA ASN A 278 4.44 1.06 -11.47
C ASN A 278 4.70 2.32 -10.66
N VAL A 279 5.91 2.42 -10.10
CA VAL A 279 6.39 3.61 -9.41
C VAL A 279 7.63 4.11 -10.15
N ASP A 280 7.53 5.25 -10.80
CA ASP A 280 8.61 5.91 -11.54
C ASP A 280 9.32 5.02 -12.58
N GLY A 281 8.56 4.13 -13.22
CA GLY A 281 9.08 3.20 -14.22
C GLY A 281 9.56 1.88 -13.67
N LEU A 282 9.62 1.71 -12.36
CA LEU A 282 9.92 0.44 -11.70
C LEU A 282 8.62 -0.36 -11.50
N ILE A 283 8.55 -1.55 -12.07
CA ILE A 283 7.41 -2.44 -11.98
C ILE A 283 7.64 -3.46 -10.86
N THR A 284 6.72 -3.48 -9.91
CA THR A 284 6.65 -4.46 -8.82
C THR A 284 5.28 -5.13 -8.81
N VAL A 285 5.09 -6.14 -7.96
CA VAL A 285 3.83 -6.87 -7.84
C VAL A 285 3.16 -6.64 -6.51
N ASN A 286 1.85 -6.57 -6.55
CA ASN A 286 0.98 -6.57 -5.39
C ASN A 286 -0.18 -7.55 -5.63
N GLY A 287 -1.15 -7.61 -4.73
CA GLY A 287 -2.36 -8.40 -4.89
C GLY A 287 -3.57 -7.66 -4.37
N HIS A 288 -4.70 -8.06 -4.87
CA HIS A 288 -6.00 -7.61 -4.37
C HIS A 288 -7.04 -8.72 -4.51
N SER A 289 -8.14 -8.60 -3.79
CA SER A 289 -9.28 -9.50 -3.92
C SER A 289 -10.60 -8.72 -3.93
N TYR A 290 -11.60 -9.35 -4.51
CA TYR A 290 -12.96 -8.82 -4.58
C TYR A 290 -13.85 -9.49 -3.53
N SER A 291 -14.82 -8.75 -3.00
CA SER A 291 -15.87 -9.33 -2.17
C SER A 291 -16.88 -10.12 -3.02
N ASP A 292 -17.15 -9.64 -4.25
CA ASP A 292 -18.01 -10.30 -5.21
C ASP A 292 -17.42 -11.65 -5.68
N PRO A 293 -18.08 -12.79 -5.41
CA PRO A 293 -17.62 -14.10 -5.84
C PRO A 293 -17.43 -14.23 -7.37
N ALA A 294 -18.19 -13.48 -8.17
CA ALA A 294 -18.08 -13.53 -9.63
C ALA A 294 -16.78 -12.93 -10.17
N LEU A 295 -16.08 -12.11 -9.37
CA LEU A 295 -14.83 -11.46 -9.72
C LEU A 295 -13.61 -12.17 -9.11
N ARG A 296 -13.80 -13.24 -8.36
CA ARG A 296 -12.73 -13.99 -7.70
C ARG A 296 -11.95 -14.85 -8.67
N SER A 297 -10.65 -15.01 -8.38
CA SER A 297 -9.84 -16.04 -9.05
C SER A 297 -9.94 -17.39 -8.30
N GLU A 298 -9.30 -18.42 -8.85
CA GLU A 298 -9.15 -19.71 -8.16
C GLU A 298 -7.91 -19.77 -7.26
N ASN A 299 -7.15 -18.68 -7.18
CA ASN A 299 -5.86 -18.61 -6.49
C ASN A 299 -5.93 -17.76 -5.22
N THR A 300 -5.14 -18.13 -4.23
CA THR A 300 -4.74 -17.25 -3.14
C THR A 300 -3.33 -16.75 -3.42
N ASN A 301 -3.06 -15.47 -3.17
CA ASN A 301 -1.72 -14.94 -3.30
C ASN A 301 -1.32 -14.12 -2.06
N PHE A 302 -0.03 -14.08 -1.76
CA PHE A 302 0.58 -13.33 -0.68
C PHE A 302 2.05 -13.05 -0.96
N ALA A 303 2.61 -12.00 -0.34
CA ALA A 303 4.05 -11.78 -0.39
C ALA A 303 4.76 -12.55 0.72
N LEU A 304 5.96 -13.04 0.45
CA LEU A 304 6.95 -13.44 1.43
C LEU A 304 8.02 -12.35 1.46
N LEU A 305 8.12 -11.64 2.58
CA LEU A 305 9.00 -10.50 2.75
C LEU A 305 10.07 -10.77 3.80
N VAL A 306 11.30 -10.35 3.49
CA VAL A 306 12.42 -10.28 4.41
C VAL A 306 12.72 -8.83 4.72
N SER A 307 12.71 -8.47 6.00
CA SER A 307 13.01 -7.12 6.46
C SER A 307 14.52 -6.91 6.56
N ASN A 308 15.05 -6.03 5.72
CA ASN A 308 16.47 -5.71 5.68
C ASN A 308 16.73 -4.40 6.42
N ARG A 309 17.56 -4.45 7.45
CA ARG A 309 18.07 -3.28 8.17
C ARG A 309 19.54 -3.11 7.86
N PHE A 310 19.91 -1.92 7.44
CA PHE A 310 21.30 -1.61 7.13
C PHE A 310 21.94 -0.78 8.24
N THR A 311 23.17 -1.13 8.58
CA THR A 311 24.00 -0.38 9.51
C THR A 311 25.00 0.47 8.77
N SER A 312 25.64 1.43 9.47
CA SER A 312 26.74 2.21 8.91
C SER A 312 27.81 1.29 8.27
N PRO A 313 28.39 1.63 7.11
CA PRO A 313 28.26 2.91 6.41
C PRO A 313 27.08 3.01 5.42
N PHE A 314 26.30 1.94 5.21
CA PHE A 314 25.24 1.88 4.23
C PHE A 314 24.00 2.66 4.71
N LYS A 315 23.56 3.65 3.91
CA LYS A 315 22.51 4.61 4.31
C LYS A 315 21.35 4.73 3.33
N GLU A 316 21.27 3.85 2.33
CA GLU A 316 20.34 4.00 1.22
C GLU A 316 19.46 2.74 1.01
N PRO A 317 18.69 2.29 2.04
CA PRO A 317 17.90 1.07 1.95
C PRO A 317 16.86 1.12 0.81
N TYR A 318 16.26 2.29 0.58
CA TYR A 318 15.29 2.47 -0.51
C TYR A 318 15.94 2.32 -1.89
N THR A 319 17.11 2.94 -2.10
CA THR A 319 17.89 2.81 -3.34
C THR A 319 18.31 1.37 -3.58
N TYR A 320 18.70 0.66 -2.52
CA TYR A 320 19.02 -0.78 -2.60
C TYR A 320 17.80 -1.60 -3.06
N GLY A 321 16.63 -1.38 -2.45
CA GLY A 321 15.39 -2.06 -2.83
C GLY A 321 15.00 -1.80 -4.29
N LYS A 322 15.10 -0.54 -4.73
CA LYS A 322 14.87 -0.17 -6.15
C LYS A 322 15.86 -0.89 -7.08
N HIS A 323 17.13 -0.97 -6.70
CA HIS A 323 18.14 -1.66 -7.49
C HIS A 323 17.82 -3.15 -7.66
N ILE A 324 17.47 -3.85 -6.58
CA ILE A 324 17.07 -5.27 -6.66
C ILE A 324 15.85 -5.46 -7.56
N ALA A 325 14.80 -4.64 -7.39
CA ALA A 325 13.61 -4.73 -8.23
C ALA A 325 13.91 -4.39 -9.71
N SER A 326 14.85 -3.48 -9.97
CA SER A 326 15.26 -3.14 -11.34
C SER A 326 15.94 -4.29 -12.06
N LEU A 327 16.66 -5.17 -11.36
CA LEU A 327 17.26 -6.37 -11.95
C LEU A 327 16.19 -7.31 -12.49
N SER A 328 15.12 -7.54 -11.72
CA SER A 328 13.96 -8.32 -12.18
C SER A 328 13.31 -7.69 -13.42
N ASN A 329 13.13 -6.36 -13.43
CA ASN A 329 12.57 -5.64 -14.57
C ASN A 329 13.47 -5.75 -15.82
N MET A 330 14.79 -5.70 -15.67
CA MET A 330 15.74 -5.87 -16.80
C MET A 330 15.66 -7.29 -17.39
N LEU A 331 15.55 -8.30 -16.55
CA LEU A 331 15.52 -9.70 -16.98
C LEU A 331 14.21 -10.09 -17.64
N GLY A 332 13.08 -9.55 -17.16
CA GLY A 332 11.74 -9.93 -17.60
C GLY A 332 11.02 -8.92 -18.48
N GLY A 333 11.60 -7.73 -18.66
CA GLY A 333 10.88 -6.61 -19.28
C GLY A 333 9.75 -6.05 -18.38
N GLY A 334 9.70 -6.49 -17.13
CA GLY A 334 8.69 -6.20 -16.11
C GLY A 334 8.81 -7.19 -14.96
N VAL A 335 7.80 -8.03 -14.76
CA VAL A 335 7.75 -9.02 -13.68
C VAL A 335 8.18 -10.40 -14.18
N LEU A 336 8.95 -11.11 -13.36
CA LEU A 336 9.32 -12.51 -13.59
C LEU A 336 8.35 -13.46 -12.88
N VAL A 337 8.04 -14.57 -13.52
CA VAL A 337 7.30 -15.70 -12.93
C VAL A 337 8.19 -16.93 -12.91
N GLN A 338 8.37 -17.52 -11.72
CA GLN A 338 9.09 -18.78 -11.54
C GLN A 338 8.22 -19.79 -10.81
N ARG A 339 8.17 -21.02 -11.31
CA ARG A 339 7.50 -22.12 -10.61
C ARG A 339 8.34 -22.56 -9.41
N PHE A 340 7.70 -22.72 -8.26
CA PHE A 340 8.37 -23.17 -7.03
C PHE A 340 9.13 -24.49 -7.21
N GLY A 341 8.55 -25.46 -7.93
CA GLY A 341 9.23 -26.73 -8.21
C GLY A 341 10.46 -26.61 -9.13
N ASP A 342 10.54 -25.57 -9.97
CA ASP A 342 11.71 -25.27 -10.78
C ASP A 342 12.79 -24.56 -9.94
N LEU A 343 12.38 -23.63 -9.07
CA LEU A 343 13.27 -22.98 -8.10
C LEU A 343 14.01 -24.01 -7.23
N ILE A 344 13.28 -24.95 -6.61
CA ILE A 344 13.89 -26.01 -5.79
C ILE A 344 14.91 -26.84 -6.58
N LYS A 345 14.64 -27.08 -7.87
CA LYS A 345 15.53 -27.87 -8.73
C LYS A 345 16.67 -27.06 -9.34
N GLY A 346 16.74 -25.76 -9.09
CA GLY A 346 17.72 -24.87 -9.71
C GLY A 346 17.62 -24.82 -11.23
N VAL A 347 16.41 -24.90 -11.79
CA VAL A 347 16.19 -24.88 -13.24
C VAL A 347 15.26 -23.73 -13.63
N ARG A 348 15.57 -23.10 -14.75
CA ARG A 348 14.79 -21.98 -15.28
C ARG A 348 13.36 -22.39 -15.63
N THR A 349 12.39 -21.60 -15.23
CA THR A 349 11.02 -21.70 -15.72
C THR A 349 10.94 -21.12 -17.13
N ASN A 350 10.26 -21.82 -18.01
CA ASN A 350 9.92 -21.39 -19.37
C ASN A 350 8.44 -21.65 -19.65
N GLU A 351 7.92 -21.17 -20.77
CA GLU A 351 6.50 -21.31 -21.14
C GLU A 351 6.03 -22.78 -21.12
N HIS A 352 6.83 -23.72 -21.63
CA HIS A 352 6.48 -25.13 -21.64
C HIS A 352 6.35 -25.70 -20.21
N ARG A 353 7.20 -25.29 -19.27
CA ARG A 353 7.14 -25.71 -17.87
C ARG A 353 5.99 -25.01 -17.16
N LEU A 354 5.79 -23.72 -17.44
CA LEU A 354 4.68 -22.94 -16.88
C LEU A 354 3.33 -23.53 -17.30
N GLY A 355 3.16 -23.91 -18.58
CA GLY A 355 1.97 -24.56 -19.09
C GLY A 355 1.67 -25.95 -18.50
N LYS A 356 2.63 -26.56 -17.79
CA LYS A 356 2.44 -27.78 -16.99
C LYS A 356 2.13 -27.53 -15.52
N SER A 357 1.97 -26.27 -15.11
CA SER A 357 1.61 -25.94 -13.74
C SER A 357 0.20 -26.40 -13.43
N PHE A 358 -0.01 -26.85 -12.21
CA PHE A 358 -1.37 -27.14 -11.71
C PHE A 358 -2.21 -25.88 -11.61
N THR A 359 -1.56 -24.75 -11.33
CA THR A 359 -2.19 -23.42 -11.19
C THR A 359 -1.57 -22.48 -12.23
N ASN A 360 -2.41 -21.78 -12.95
CA ASN A 360 -1.97 -20.70 -13.83
C ASN A 360 -1.86 -19.40 -13.03
N PRO A 361 -0.80 -18.61 -13.23
CA PRO A 361 -0.72 -17.28 -12.62
C PRO A 361 -1.86 -16.38 -13.11
N THR A 362 -2.37 -15.53 -12.23
CA THR A 362 -3.42 -14.55 -12.56
C THR A 362 -2.86 -13.36 -13.33
N LEU A 363 -1.55 -13.13 -13.26
CA LEU A 363 -0.82 -12.14 -14.02
C LEU A 363 0.05 -12.84 -15.05
N ASN A 364 -0.12 -12.53 -16.35
CA ASN A 364 0.71 -13.06 -17.42
C ASN A 364 2.01 -12.23 -17.48
N GLU A 365 3.11 -12.85 -17.07
CA GLU A 365 4.41 -12.22 -17.03
C GLU A 365 5.48 -13.14 -17.60
N THR A 366 6.71 -12.66 -17.71
CA THR A 366 7.81 -13.40 -18.37
C THR A 366 8.27 -14.57 -17.50
N PRO A 367 8.22 -15.82 -18.01
CA PRO A 367 8.82 -16.96 -17.33
C PRO A 367 10.33 -16.81 -17.22
N GLY A 368 10.89 -17.01 -16.01
CA GLY A 368 12.33 -16.84 -15.79
C GLY A 368 12.81 -17.44 -14.50
N ASP A 369 13.94 -16.95 -14.02
CA ASP A 369 14.56 -17.29 -12.74
C ASP A 369 14.53 -16.06 -11.84
N LEU A 370 14.16 -16.26 -10.57
CA LEU A 370 14.18 -15.25 -9.51
C LEU A 370 15.56 -15.18 -8.86
#